data_3cc3c39a8c218e440f8490b5dd2264d6
#
_entry.id   3cc3c39a8c218e440f8490b5dd2264d6
#
_cell.length_a   1.000
_cell.length_b   1.000
_cell.length_c   1.000
_cell.angle_alpha   90.00
_cell.angle_beta   90.00
_cell.angle_gamma   90.00
#
_symmetry.space_group_name_H-M   'P 1'
#
loop_
_entity.id
_entity.type
_entity.pdbx_description
1 polymer ?
#
loop_
_entity_poly.entity_id
_entity_poly.type
_entity_poly.pdbx_seq_one_letter_code
_entity_poly.pdbx_strand_id
1 'polypeptide(L)'
;MQRLEIAQTIANALFRAEDQADQGLMAASALVSLMAETRLDHRLSAVLAAQAVSETTEAIRAFGEARARLVAAHAALEQAAPALIGRETRLMGPLT
;
A
#
# COMPACT_ATOMS: atom_id res chain seq x y z
N MET A 1 1.62 -7.31 28.29
CA MET A 1 1.80 -6.10 27.47
C MET A 1 0.79 -5.05 27.89
N GLN A 2 1.22 -3.83 28.12
CA GLN A 2 0.34 -2.73 28.48
C GLN A 2 -0.55 -2.36 27.30
N ARG A 3 -1.74 -1.81 27.60
CA ARG A 3 -2.68 -1.41 26.51
C ARG A 3 -2.07 -0.41 25.55
N LEU A 4 -1.33 0.56 26.08
CA LEU A 4 -0.66 1.55 25.23
C LEU A 4 0.38 0.88 24.31
N GLU A 5 1.12 -0.10 24.85
CA GLU A 5 2.10 -0.84 24.06
C GLU A 5 1.44 -1.66 22.96
N ILE A 6 0.28 -2.25 23.25
CA ILE A 6 -0.49 -2.99 22.26
C ILE A 6 -0.92 -2.06 21.13
N ALA A 7 -1.47 -0.91 21.48
CA ALA A 7 -1.92 0.08 20.50
C ALA A 7 -0.76 0.58 19.64
N GLN A 8 0.39 0.85 20.27
CA GLN A 8 1.56 1.33 19.54
C GLN A 8 2.13 0.25 18.61
N THR A 9 2.11 -1.01 19.07
CA THR A 9 2.56 -2.13 18.26
C THR A 9 1.69 -2.27 17.00
N ILE A 10 0.38 -2.14 17.16
CA ILE A 10 -0.57 -2.20 16.03
C ILE A 10 -0.32 -1.01 15.08
N ALA A 11 -0.17 0.19 15.62
CA ALA A 11 0.07 1.37 14.80
C ALA A 11 1.35 1.25 13.98
N ASN A 12 2.43 0.76 14.59
CA ASN A 12 3.69 0.57 13.89
C ASN A 12 3.56 -0.46 12.76
N ALA A 13 2.84 -1.55 13.01
CA ALA A 13 2.59 -2.55 11.98
C ALA A 13 1.76 -2.00 10.83
N LEU A 14 0.77 -1.16 11.12
CA LEU A 14 -0.05 -0.51 10.11
C LEU A 14 0.79 0.41 9.22
N PHE A 15 1.66 1.22 9.81
CA PHE A 15 2.53 2.10 9.04
C PHE A 15 3.46 1.32 8.12
N ARG A 16 3.99 0.18 8.60
CA ARG A 16 4.80 -0.68 7.74
C ARG A 16 3.99 -1.25 6.59
N ALA A 17 2.74 -1.64 6.83
CA ALA A 17 1.87 -2.16 5.77
C ALA A 17 1.57 -1.10 4.72
N GLU A 18 1.31 0.14 5.15
CA GLU A 18 1.10 1.25 4.22
C GLU A 18 2.33 1.50 3.36
N ASP A 19 3.52 1.48 3.97
CA ASP A 19 4.77 1.65 3.24
C ASP A 19 4.98 0.53 2.23
N GLN A 20 4.68 -0.70 2.60
CA GLN A 20 4.81 -1.84 1.70
C GLN A 20 3.86 -1.75 0.51
N ALA A 21 2.63 -1.26 0.74
CA ALA A 21 1.69 -1.04 -0.35
C ALA A 21 2.20 0.01 -1.32
N ASP A 22 2.78 1.10 -0.83
CA ASP A 22 3.35 2.14 -1.67
C ASP A 22 4.58 1.62 -2.44
N GLN A 23 5.43 0.83 -1.78
CA GLN A 23 6.59 0.24 -2.45
C GLN A 23 6.18 -0.73 -3.54
N GLY A 24 5.14 -1.53 -3.30
CA GLY A 24 4.58 -2.43 -4.30
C GLY A 24 4.04 -1.68 -5.50
N LEU A 25 3.32 -0.59 -5.26
CA LEU A 25 2.79 0.28 -6.30
C LEU A 25 3.92 0.85 -7.17
N MET A 26 4.97 1.35 -6.53
CA MET A 26 6.13 1.90 -7.23
C MET A 26 6.84 0.84 -8.07
N ALA A 27 7.03 -0.35 -7.50
CA ALA A 27 7.73 -1.45 -8.19
C ALA A 27 6.93 -1.94 -9.42
N ALA A 28 5.61 -2.08 -9.27
CA ALA A 28 4.76 -2.51 -10.39
C ALA A 28 4.72 -1.46 -11.49
N SER A 29 4.67 -0.17 -11.11
CA SER A 29 4.70 0.94 -12.07
C SER A 29 6.01 0.98 -12.84
N ALA A 30 7.13 0.75 -12.15
CA ALA A 30 8.44 0.68 -12.78
C ALA A 30 8.52 -0.48 -13.78
N LEU A 31 7.91 -1.61 -13.45
CA LEU A 31 7.87 -2.76 -14.35
C LEU A 31 7.12 -2.44 -15.65
N VAL A 32 5.96 -1.77 -15.55
CA VAL A 32 5.21 -1.37 -16.75
C VAL A 32 6.05 -0.42 -17.60
N SER A 33 6.69 0.57 -16.98
CA SER A 33 7.56 1.51 -17.70
C SER A 33 8.69 0.77 -18.42
N LEU A 34 9.33 -0.18 -17.74
CA LEU A 34 10.42 -0.95 -18.33
C LEU A 34 9.94 -1.77 -19.52
N MET A 35 8.78 -2.40 -19.41
CA MET A 35 8.23 -3.18 -20.53
C MET A 35 7.94 -2.30 -21.74
N ALA A 36 7.38 -1.11 -21.51
CA ALA A 36 7.09 -0.18 -22.59
C ALA A 36 8.38 0.35 -23.24
N GLU A 37 9.37 0.72 -22.42
CA GLU A 37 10.67 1.19 -22.92
C GLU A 37 11.37 0.12 -23.74
N THR A 38 11.38 -1.12 -23.26
CA THR A 38 12.01 -2.24 -23.95
C THR A 38 11.35 -2.49 -25.31
N ARG A 39 10.02 -2.43 -25.35
CA ARG A 39 9.31 -2.59 -26.61
C ARG A 39 9.70 -1.50 -27.62
N LEU A 40 9.76 -0.26 -27.18
CA LEU A 40 10.12 0.85 -28.06
C LEU A 40 11.57 0.78 -28.52
N ASP A 41 12.49 0.50 -27.60
CA ASP A 41 13.92 0.47 -27.87
C ASP A 41 14.28 -0.61 -28.87
N HIS A 42 13.62 -1.75 -28.81
CA HIS A 42 13.89 -2.91 -29.65
C HIS A 42 12.89 -3.08 -30.79
N ARG A 43 11.97 -2.14 -30.94
CA ARG A 43 10.94 -2.18 -31.98
C ARG A 43 10.12 -3.47 -31.95
N LEU A 44 9.85 -3.98 -30.74
CA LEU A 44 9.07 -5.20 -30.58
C LEU A 44 7.58 -4.92 -30.83
N SER A 45 6.88 -5.95 -31.29
CA SER A 45 5.44 -5.87 -31.48
C SER A 45 4.71 -5.52 -30.19
N ALA A 46 3.71 -4.65 -30.25
CA ALA A 46 2.88 -4.31 -29.12
C ALA A 46 2.16 -5.53 -28.54
N VAL A 47 1.86 -6.53 -29.40
CA VAL A 47 1.17 -7.75 -28.97
C VAL A 47 2.06 -8.64 -28.11
N LEU A 48 3.37 -8.58 -28.31
CA LEU A 48 4.31 -9.50 -27.68
C LEU A 48 4.27 -9.46 -26.15
N ALA A 49 4.07 -8.28 -25.56
CA ALA A 49 4.02 -8.13 -24.12
C ALA A 49 2.65 -7.66 -23.62
N ALA A 50 1.64 -7.66 -24.47
CA ALA A 50 0.33 -7.10 -24.14
C ALA A 50 -0.28 -7.74 -22.90
N GLN A 51 -0.20 -9.06 -22.78
CA GLN A 51 -0.76 -9.78 -21.63
C GLN A 51 -0.01 -9.40 -20.35
N ALA A 52 1.32 -9.35 -20.41
CA ALA A 52 2.12 -8.99 -19.24
C ALA A 52 1.84 -7.55 -18.78
N VAL A 53 1.70 -6.62 -19.73
CA VAL A 53 1.35 -5.23 -19.41
C VAL A 53 -0.04 -5.17 -18.78
N SER A 54 -1.01 -5.88 -19.34
CA SER A 54 -2.37 -5.91 -18.82
C SER A 54 -2.41 -6.44 -17.39
N GLU A 55 -1.74 -7.56 -17.14
CA GLU A 55 -1.70 -8.16 -15.80
C GLU A 55 -1.00 -7.25 -14.79
N THR A 56 0.09 -6.60 -15.20
CA THR A 56 0.81 -5.69 -14.32
C THR A 56 -0.02 -4.45 -14.01
N THR A 57 -0.79 -3.95 -14.98
CA THR A 57 -1.69 -2.83 -14.77
C THR A 57 -2.78 -3.18 -13.75
N GLU A 58 -3.28 -4.41 -13.78
CA GLU A 58 -4.21 -4.89 -12.75
C GLU A 58 -3.55 -4.96 -11.38
N ALA A 59 -2.27 -5.35 -11.32
CA ALA A 59 -1.53 -5.35 -10.07
C ALA A 59 -1.40 -3.93 -9.49
N ILE A 60 -1.13 -2.93 -10.36
CA ILE A 60 -1.08 -1.53 -9.94
C ILE A 60 -2.41 -1.11 -9.31
N ARG A 61 -3.52 -1.46 -9.96
CA ARG A 61 -4.85 -1.15 -9.44
C ARG A 61 -5.07 -1.81 -8.08
N ALA A 62 -4.65 -3.06 -7.93
CA ALA A 62 -4.80 -3.79 -6.68
C ALA A 62 -3.98 -3.18 -5.55
N PHE A 63 -2.76 -2.73 -5.82
CA PHE A 63 -1.93 -2.04 -4.83
C PHE A 63 -2.57 -0.73 -4.40
N GLY A 64 -3.13 0.03 -5.34
CA GLY A 64 -3.84 1.27 -5.03
C GLY A 64 -5.05 1.01 -4.14
N GLU A 65 -5.80 -0.04 -4.43
CA GLU A 65 -6.95 -0.42 -3.61
C GLU A 65 -6.53 -0.90 -2.22
N ALA A 66 -5.45 -1.69 -2.14
CA ALA A 66 -4.91 -2.11 -0.86
C ALA A 66 -4.51 -0.90 0.00
N ARG A 67 -3.85 0.08 -0.61
CA ARG A 67 -3.47 1.31 0.08
C ARG A 67 -4.70 2.04 0.62
N ALA A 68 -5.74 2.17 -0.17
CA ALA A 68 -6.97 2.82 0.25
C ALA A 68 -7.62 2.10 1.44
N ARG A 69 -7.60 0.76 1.42
CA ARG A 69 -8.12 -0.05 2.52
C ARG A 69 -7.31 0.12 3.80
N LEU A 70 -5.99 0.24 3.68
CA LEU A 70 -5.13 0.47 4.84
C LEU A 70 -5.36 1.85 5.46
N VAL A 71 -5.61 2.87 4.63
CA VAL A 71 -6.00 4.20 5.12
C VAL A 71 -7.32 4.10 5.89
N ALA A 72 -8.29 3.35 5.36
CA ALA A 72 -9.57 3.13 6.05
C ALA A 72 -9.37 2.36 7.35
N ALA A 73 -8.48 1.38 7.37
CA ALA A 73 -8.14 0.63 8.58
C ALA A 73 -7.52 1.55 9.64
N HIS A 74 -6.66 2.48 9.20
CA HIS A 74 -6.06 3.48 10.09
C HIS A 74 -7.16 4.29 10.78
N ALA A 75 -8.13 4.80 10.02
CA ALA A 75 -9.23 5.57 10.57
C ALA A 75 -10.06 4.74 11.56
N ALA A 76 -10.32 3.47 11.22
CA ALA A 76 -11.06 2.57 12.10
C ALA A 76 -10.33 2.31 13.41
N LEU A 77 -9.00 2.15 13.36
CA LEU A 77 -8.18 1.97 14.55
C LEU A 77 -8.15 3.23 15.43
N GLU A 78 -8.11 4.39 14.80
CA GLU A 78 -8.20 5.66 15.53
C GLU A 78 -9.51 5.75 16.31
N GLN A 79 -10.61 5.32 15.72
CA GLN A 79 -11.91 5.31 16.38
C GLN A 79 -11.98 4.28 17.50
N ALA A 80 -11.29 3.16 17.35
CA ALA A 80 -11.28 2.10 18.34
C ALA A 80 -10.29 2.36 19.49
N ALA A 81 -9.34 3.26 19.29
CA ALA A 81 -8.28 3.52 20.26
C ALA A 81 -8.79 3.87 21.67
N PRO A 82 -9.84 4.68 21.85
CA PRO A 82 -10.33 4.98 23.20
C PRO A 82 -10.78 3.74 23.98
N ALA A 83 -11.32 2.74 23.30
CA ALA A 83 -11.72 1.50 23.98
C ALA A 83 -10.52 0.65 24.36
N LEU A 84 -9.41 0.77 23.63
CA LEU A 84 -8.19 0.00 23.89
C LEU A 84 -7.31 0.63 24.96
N ILE A 85 -7.11 1.96 24.90
CA ILE A 85 -6.07 2.63 25.68
C ILE A 85 -6.56 3.82 26.49
N GLY A 86 -7.83 4.19 26.33
CA GLY A 86 -8.42 5.33 27.02
C GLY A 86 -8.70 6.49 26.08
N ARG A 87 -9.59 7.37 26.53
CA ARG A 87 -10.13 8.42 25.67
C ARG A 87 -9.13 9.46 25.20
N GLU A 88 -8.11 9.73 26.01
CA GLU A 88 -7.19 10.81 25.73
C GLU A 88 -5.95 10.38 24.96
N THR A 89 -5.83 9.09 24.70
CA THR A 89 -4.67 8.55 24.02
C THR A 89 -5.03 8.27 22.56
N ARG A 90 -4.13 8.65 21.66
CA ARG A 90 -4.28 8.42 20.22
C ARG A 90 -3.15 7.58 19.70
N LEU A 91 -3.37 6.94 18.56
CA LEU A 91 -2.30 6.24 17.87
C LEU A 91 -1.23 7.24 17.42
N MET A 92 0.02 6.83 17.54
CA MET A 92 1.14 7.65 17.13
C MET A 92 1.28 7.63 15.62
N GLY A 93 1.74 8.75 15.06
CA GLY A 93 2.02 8.87 13.65
C GLY A 93 0.98 9.68 12.91
N PRO A 94 1.29 10.12 11.68
CA PRO A 94 0.37 10.93 10.89
C PRO A 94 -0.78 10.09 10.34
N LEU A 95 -1.93 10.72 10.19
CA LEU A 95 -3.04 10.13 9.45
C LEU A 95 -2.72 10.24 7.96
N THR A 96 -2.93 9.17 7.24
CA THR A 96 -2.63 9.14 5.80
C THR A 96 -3.89 9.07 4.96
#